data_beea66fe5843b9505d1ee6bb6f9bafd8
#
_entry.id   beea66fe5843b9505d1ee6bb6f9bafd8
#
_cell.length_a   1.000
_cell.length_b   1.000
_cell.length_c   1.000
_cell.angle_alpha   90.00
_cell.angle_beta   90.00
_cell.angle_gamma   90.00
#
_symmetry.space_group_name_H-M   'P 1'
#
loop_
_entity.id
_entity.type
_entity.pdbx_description
1 polymer ?
#
loop_
_entity_poly.entity_id
_entity_poly.type
_entity_poly.pdbx_seq_one_letter_code
_entity_poly.pdbx_strand_id
1 'polypeptide(L)'
;GDYDKLTDDELLKELEKIDDLRTYVIAEAIRRGFDYDTIFNITKIDRWFLDKIAVLVEMEKKLAKADTLDKELLQEAKRLEFPDKVIGSLTGKTEREIKELRNEYNIHASYKMVDTCAAEFDAATPYYYSCYDGENEVKETSEKKKVMVLGSGPIRIGQGIEFDFCS
;
A
#
# COMPACT_ATOMS: atom_id res chain seq x y z
N GLY A 1 -1.50 11.02 13.33
CA GLY A 1 -0.54 11.74 12.49
C GLY A 1 -0.45 13.21 12.89
N ASP A 2 0.39 13.99 12.23
CA ASP A 2 0.57 15.40 12.59
C ASP A 2 -0.64 16.27 12.24
N TYR A 3 -1.50 15.80 11.33
CA TYR A 3 -2.68 16.52 10.86
C TYR A 3 -3.94 16.30 11.71
N ASP A 4 -3.98 15.27 12.53
CA ASP A 4 -5.12 14.97 13.42
C ASP A 4 -5.35 16.03 14.51
N LYS A 5 -4.33 16.85 14.79
CA LYS A 5 -4.36 17.93 15.79
C LYS A 5 -4.81 19.29 15.23
N LEU A 6 -4.87 19.42 13.90
CA LEU A 6 -5.26 20.66 13.26
C LEU A 6 -6.77 20.91 13.42
N THR A 7 -7.15 22.16 13.49
CA THR A 7 -8.56 22.58 13.32
C THR A 7 -8.98 22.39 11.86
N ASP A 8 -10.27 22.38 11.59
CA ASP A 8 -10.78 22.24 10.21
C ASP A 8 -10.34 23.41 9.31
N ASP A 9 -10.28 24.64 9.85
CA ASP A 9 -9.79 25.80 9.11
C ASP A 9 -8.29 25.70 8.78
N GLU A 10 -7.49 25.16 9.70
CA GLU A 10 -6.08 24.91 9.46
C GLU A 10 -5.89 23.78 8.42
N LEU A 11 -6.72 22.73 8.49
CA LEU A 11 -6.66 21.64 7.52
C LEU A 11 -7.04 22.12 6.11
N LEU A 12 -8.02 23.00 5.96
CA LEU A 12 -8.38 23.63 4.68
C LEU A 12 -7.19 24.42 4.08
N LYS A 13 -6.46 25.16 4.93
CA LYS A 13 -5.25 25.87 4.49
C LYS A 13 -4.11 24.91 4.08
N GLU A 14 -3.98 23.79 4.79
CA GLU A 14 -3.01 22.76 4.40
C GLU A 14 -3.36 22.12 3.04
N LEU A 15 -4.65 21.95 2.71
CA LEU A 15 -5.08 21.45 1.38
C LEU A 15 -4.65 22.36 0.21
N GLU A 16 -4.46 23.67 0.46
CA GLU A 16 -4.01 24.62 -0.56
C GLU A 16 -2.53 24.41 -0.95
N LYS A 17 -1.74 23.83 -0.05
CA LYS A 17 -0.31 23.57 -0.30
C LYS A 17 -0.12 22.48 -1.33
N ILE A 18 0.83 22.71 -2.24
CA ILE A 18 1.20 21.76 -3.28
C ILE A 18 2.57 21.19 -2.93
N ASP A 19 2.56 20.11 -2.14
CA ASP A 19 3.75 19.40 -1.72
C ASP A 19 3.54 17.88 -1.71
N ASP A 20 4.56 17.13 -1.34
CA ASP A 20 4.57 15.66 -1.25
C ASP A 20 3.72 15.10 -0.10
N LEU A 21 3.34 15.94 0.86
CA LEU A 21 2.52 15.55 2.00
C LEU A 21 1.01 15.70 1.73
N ARG A 22 0.64 16.31 0.62
CA ARG A 22 -0.74 16.65 0.28
C ARG A 22 -1.69 15.46 0.33
N THR A 23 -1.24 14.26 -0.04
CA THR A 23 -2.05 13.04 0.02
C THR A 23 -2.49 12.71 1.46
N TYR A 24 -1.64 12.93 2.44
CA TYR A 24 -1.98 12.71 3.85
C TYR A 24 -2.99 13.74 4.37
N VAL A 25 -2.89 14.98 3.91
CA VAL A 25 -3.85 16.06 4.23
C VAL A 25 -5.22 15.72 3.67
N ILE A 26 -5.28 15.24 2.42
CA ILE A 26 -6.53 14.78 1.78
C ILE A 26 -7.13 13.60 2.55
N ALA A 27 -6.31 12.62 2.93
CA ALA A 27 -6.79 11.48 3.73
C ALA A 27 -7.40 11.92 5.06
N GLU A 28 -6.80 12.92 5.74
CA GLU A 28 -7.35 13.48 6.96
C GLU A 28 -8.67 14.23 6.72
N ALA A 29 -8.78 15.01 5.65
CA ALA A 29 -10.02 15.69 5.28
C ALA A 29 -11.15 14.69 5.00
N ILE A 30 -10.87 13.60 4.27
CA ILE A 30 -11.83 12.51 4.02
C ILE A 30 -12.21 11.81 5.33
N ARG A 31 -11.25 11.57 6.23
CA ARG A 31 -11.49 10.93 7.54
C ARG A 31 -12.44 11.75 8.39
N ARG A 32 -12.35 13.08 8.33
CA ARG A 32 -13.26 14.02 9.02
C ARG A 32 -14.61 14.21 8.32
N GLY A 33 -14.77 13.68 7.10
CA GLY A 33 -16.03 13.75 6.35
C GLY A 33 -16.20 15.03 5.53
N PHE A 34 -15.11 15.69 5.14
CA PHE A 34 -15.17 16.78 4.17
C PHE A 34 -15.72 16.25 2.85
N ASP A 35 -16.62 17.01 2.24
CA ASP A 35 -17.19 16.61 0.96
C ASP A 35 -16.15 16.72 -0.18
N TYR A 36 -16.32 15.88 -1.20
CA TYR A 36 -15.39 15.81 -2.33
C TYR A 36 -15.38 17.09 -3.17
N ASP A 37 -16.48 17.83 -3.21
CA ASP A 37 -16.53 19.10 -3.93
C ASP A 37 -15.64 20.15 -3.27
N THR A 38 -15.66 20.23 -1.95
CA THR A 38 -14.76 21.09 -1.17
C THR A 38 -13.29 20.71 -1.43
N ILE A 39 -12.94 19.44 -1.28
CA ILE A 39 -11.56 18.96 -1.52
C ILE A 39 -11.14 19.22 -2.96
N PHE A 40 -11.99 18.89 -3.93
CA PHE A 40 -11.71 19.11 -5.35
C PHE A 40 -11.54 20.60 -5.69
N ASN A 41 -12.42 21.47 -5.16
CA ASN A 41 -12.35 22.90 -5.45
C ASN A 41 -11.05 23.54 -4.95
N ILE A 42 -10.49 23.06 -3.85
CA ILE A 42 -9.21 23.53 -3.32
C ILE A 42 -8.03 22.87 -4.05
N THR A 43 -8.05 21.57 -4.17
CA THR A 43 -6.87 20.82 -4.61
C THR A 43 -6.78 20.64 -6.11
N LYS A 44 -7.91 20.68 -6.83
CA LYS A 44 -8.08 20.32 -8.25
C LYS A 44 -7.66 18.86 -8.55
N ILE A 45 -7.55 18.02 -7.53
CA ILE A 45 -7.26 16.59 -7.68
C ILE A 45 -8.53 15.87 -8.11
N ASP A 46 -8.43 15.06 -9.17
CA ASP A 46 -9.56 14.32 -9.71
C ASP A 46 -10.22 13.43 -8.66
N ARG A 47 -11.54 13.35 -8.70
CA ARG A 47 -12.36 12.59 -7.75
C ARG A 47 -12.01 11.11 -7.72
N TRP A 48 -11.53 10.56 -8.83
CA TRP A 48 -11.07 9.18 -8.88
C TRP A 48 -9.95 8.91 -7.86
N PHE A 49 -9.00 9.84 -7.70
CA PHE A 49 -7.95 9.72 -6.68
C PHE A 49 -8.50 9.87 -5.26
N LEU A 50 -9.50 10.75 -5.07
CA LEU A 50 -10.17 10.89 -3.77
C LEU A 50 -10.88 9.60 -3.38
N ASP A 51 -11.54 8.92 -4.32
CA ASP A 51 -12.16 7.61 -4.10
C ASP A 51 -11.14 6.56 -3.70
N LYS A 52 -9.95 6.54 -4.32
CA LYS A 52 -8.89 5.60 -3.94
C LYS A 52 -8.35 5.86 -2.53
N ILE A 53 -8.19 7.12 -2.15
CA ILE A 53 -7.79 7.48 -0.78
C ILE A 53 -8.90 7.11 0.21
N ALA A 54 -10.15 7.33 -0.14
CA ALA A 54 -11.30 6.98 0.71
C ALA A 54 -11.37 5.48 1.02
N VAL A 55 -11.03 4.61 0.06
CA VAL A 55 -10.96 3.15 0.30
C VAL A 55 -9.99 2.82 1.43
N LEU A 56 -8.83 3.49 1.49
CA LEU A 56 -7.85 3.29 2.55
C LEU A 56 -8.37 3.84 3.89
N VAL A 57 -8.99 5.01 3.88
CA VAL A 57 -9.59 5.61 5.09
C VAL A 57 -10.71 4.73 5.66
N GLU A 58 -11.55 4.16 4.80
CA GLU A 58 -12.61 3.24 5.25
C GLU A 58 -12.04 1.93 5.82
N MET A 59 -10.95 1.40 5.25
CA MET A 59 -10.26 0.25 5.83
C MET A 59 -9.66 0.57 7.20
N GLU A 60 -9.03 1.74 7.38
CA GLU A 60 -8.57 2.19 8.70
C GLU A 60 -9.71 2.20 9.72
N LYS A 61 -10.88 2.74 9.34
CA LYS A 61 -12.07 2.78 10.20
C LYS A 61 -12.61 1.39 10.53
N LYS A 62 -12.62 0.47 9.54
CA LYS A 62 -13.03 -0.92 9.76
C LYS A 62 -12.10 -1.61 10.78
N LEU A 63 -10.79 -1.48 10.60
CA LEU A 63 -9.80 -2.06 11.50
C LEU A 63 -9.90 -1.48 12.92
N ALA A 64 -10.04 -0.15 13.05
CA ALA A 64 -10.13 0.51 14.35
C ALA A 64 -11.41 0.20 15.13
N LYS A 65 -12.50 -0.17 14.43
CA LYS A 65 -13.79 -0.53 15.04
C LYS A 65 -13.97 -2.02 15.29
N ALA A 66 -13.09 -2.86 14.76
CA ALA A 66 -13.24 -4.30 14.84
C ALA A 66 -12.97 -4.80 16.25
N ASP A 67 -13.94 -5.50 16.86
CA ASP A 67 -13.74 -6.18 18.14
C ASP A 67 -12.79 -7.38 18.00
N THR A 68 -12.80 -8.03 16.85
CA THR A 68 -11.95 -9.17 16.50
C THR A 68 -11.37 -8.99 15.11
N LEU A 69 -10.10 -9.34 14.93
CA LEU A 69 -9.45 -9.36 13.62
C LEU A 69 -9.58 -10.78 13.05
N ASP A 70 -10.67 -11.03 12.33
CA ASP A 70 -10.89 -12.30 11.65
C ASP A 70 -10.08 -12.41 10.35
N LYS A 71 -10.17 -13.60 9.71
CA LYS A 71 -9.42 -13.90 8.49
C LYS A 71 -9.81 -12.97 7.34
N GLU A 72 -11.10 -12.74 7.17
CA GLU A 72 -11.64 -11.95 6.06
C GLU A 72 -11.17 -10.50 6.14
N LEU A 73 -11.28 -9.89 7.31
CA LEU A 73 -10.85 -8.51 7.53
C LEU A 73 -9.32 -8.36 7.38
N LEU A 74 -8.54 -9.30 7.94
CA LEU A 74 -7.09 -9.28 7.79
C LEU A 74 -6.68 -9.47 6.33
N GLN A 75 -7.34 -10.35 5.59
CA GLN A 75 -7.07 -10.57 4.18
C GLN A 75 -7.43 -9.34 3.32
N GLU A 76 -8.58 -8.68 3.60
CA GLU A 76 -8.98 -7.43 2.93
C GLU A 76 -7.93 -6.34 3.18
N ALA A 77 -7.49 -6.15 4.42
CA ALA A 77 -6.45 -5.18 4.76
C ALA A 77 -5.12 -5.48 4.06
N LYS A 78 -4.72 -6.75 3.98
CA LYS A 78 -3.49 -7.15 3.27
C LYS A 78 -3.59 -6.96 1.76
N ARG A 79 -4.75 -7.17 1.14
CA ARG A 79 -4.98 -6.86 -0.28
C ARG A 79 -4.84 -5.37 -0.58
N LEU A 80 -5.19 -4.51 0.36
CA LEU A 80 -4.96 -3.07 0.29
C LEU A 80 -3.55 -2.65 0.74
N GLU A 81 -2.63 -3.60 0.86
CA GLU A 81 -1.21 -3.39 1.18
C GLU A 81 -0.95 -2.76 2.56
N PHE A 82 -1.90 -2.84 3.51
CA PHE A 82 -1.66 -2.36 4.87
C PHE A 82 -0.50 -3.11 5.52
N PRO A 83 0.55 -2.42 6.01
CA PRO A 83 1.64 -3.05 6.75
C PRO A 83 1.17 -3.67 8.06
N ASP A 84 1.77 -4.78 8.47
CA ASP A 84 1.42 -5.47 9.73
C ASP A 84 1.52 -4.53 10.94
N LYS A 85 2.51 -3.64 10.93
CA LYS A 85 2.68 -2.61 11.96
C LYS A 85 1.48 -1.65 12.05
N VAL A 86 0.94 -1.23 10.90
CA VAL A 86 -0.21 -0.32 10.85
C VAL A 86 -1.48 -1.04 11.30
N ILE A 87 -1.71 -2.26 10.80
CA ILE A 87 -2.83 -3.10 11.24
C ILE A 87 -2.77 -3.30 12.75
N GLY A 88 -1.61 -3.64 13.28
CA GLY A 88 -1.39 -3.80 14.72
C GLY A 88 -1.75 -2.54 15.51
N SER A 89 -1.27 -1.38 15.06
CA SER A 89 -1.57 -0.09 15.70
C SER A 89 -3.07 0.21 15.74
N LEU A 90 -3.81 -0.10 14.67
CA LEU A 90 -5.24 0.14 14.57
C LEU A 90 -6.10 -0.85 15.40
N THR A 91 -5.60 -2.07 15.57
CA THR A 91 -6.33 -3.15 16.26
C THR A 91 -5.83 -3.42 17.69
N GLY A 92 -4.91 -2.59 18.19
CA GLY A 92 -4.34 -2.77 19.55
C GLY A 92 -3.42 -3.99 19.68
N LYS A 93 -2.82 -4.44 18.57
CA LYS A 93 -1.91 -5.59 18.51
C LYS A 93 -0.50 -5.16 18.10
N THR A 94 0.47 -6.00 18.41
CA THR A 94 1.84 -5.85 17.93
C THR A 94 1.97 -6.34 16.48
N GLU A 95 2.98 -5.86 15.75
CA GLU A 95 3.32 -6.35 14.42
C GLU A 95 3.57 -7.87 14.41
N ARG A 96 4.17 -8.40 15.47
CA ARG A 96 4.44 -9.82 15.63
C ARG A 96 3.13 -10.63 15.72
N GLU A 97 2.16 -10.19 16.50
CA GLU A 97 0.85 -10.85 16.61
C GLU A 97 0.11 -10.85 15.27
N ILE A 98 0.19 -9.75 14.50
CA ILE A 98 -0.39 -9.72 13.15
C ILE A 98 0.30 -10.74 12.24
N LYS A 99 1.62 -10.85 12.28
CA LYS A 99 2.37 -11.86 11.52
C LYS A 99 1.98 -13.29 11.91
N GLU A 100 1.80 -13.56 13.20
CA GLU A 100 1.35 -14.86 13.72
C GLU A 100 -0.07 -15.18 13.20
N LEU A 101 -1.01 -14.23 13.27
CA LEU A 101 -2.36 -14.37 12.73
C LEU A 101 -2.37 -14.62 11.20
N ARG A 102 -1.52 -13.91 10.44
CA ARG A 102 -1.39 -14.16 9.00
C ARG A 102 -0.94 -15.61 8.72
N ASN A 103 0.01 -16.12 9.50
CA ASN A 103 0.47 -17.50 9.34
C ASN A 103 -0.65 -18.51 9.70
N GLU A 104 -1.39 -18.27 10.79
CA GLU A 104 -2.51 -19.09 11.20
C GLU A 104 -3.62 -19.13 10.13
N TYR A 105 -3.95 -17.98 9.55
CA TYR A 105 -4.96 -17.84 8.50
C TYR A 105 -4.46 -18.21 7.11
N ASN A 106 -3.18 -18.57 6.97
CA ASN A 106 -2.52 -18.87 5.69
C ASN A 106 -2.59 -17.68 4.71
N ILE A 107 -2.36 -16.46 5.22
CA ILE A 107 -2.31 -15.23 4.43
C ILE A 107 -0.85 -14.90 4.13
N HIS A 108 -0.41 -15.19 2.92
CA HIS A 108 0.95 -14.97 2.44
C HIS A 108 0.95 -14.12 1.18
N ALA A 109 2.04 -13.38 0.98
CA ALA A 109 2.25 -12.69 -0.28
C ALA A 109 2.44 -13.70 -1.41
N SER A 110 1.88 -13.40 -2.56
CA SER A 110 2.16 -14.05 -3.84
C SER A 110 3.07 -13.17 -4.68
N TYR A 111 3.77 -13.77 -5.63
CA TYR A 111 4.66 -13.07 -6.53
C TYR A 111 4.12 -13.23 -7.95
N LYS A 112 3.95 -12.09 -8.61
CA LYS A 112 3.43 -12.03 -9.97
C LYS A 112 4.48 -11.49 -10.91
N MET A 113 4.49 -12.02 -12.13
CA MET A 113 5.41 -11.57 -13.15
C MET A 113 4.94 -10.24 -13.73
N VAL A 114 5.88 -9.33 -13.95
CA VAL A 114 5.59 -8.06 -14.62
C VAL A 114 5.37 -8.35 -16.11
N ASP A 115 4.22 -7.96 -16.62
CA ASP A 115 3.95 -7.98 -18.06
C ASP A 115 4.66 -6.80 -18.74
N THR A 116 5.85 -7.07 -19.26
CA THR A 116 6.67 -6.05 -19.96
C THR A 116 6.28 -5.84 -21.42
N CYS A 117 5.32 -6.64 -21.93
CA CYS A 117 4.94 -6.66 -23.33
C CYS A 117 3.47 -6.25 -23.56
N ALA A 118 2.78 -5.70 -22.55
CA ALA A 118 1.39 -5.26 -22.62
C ALA A 118 0.43 -6.34 -23.20
N ALA A 119 0.65 -7.60 -22.84
CA ALA A 119 -0.07 -8.78 -23.33
C ALA A 119 0.01 -9.04 -24.86
N GLU A 120 0.89 -8.33 -25.59
CA GLU A 120 1.10 -8.60 -27.01
C GLU A 120 1.94 -9.87 -27.25
N PHE A 121 2.85 -10.16 -26.33
CA PHE A 121 3.71 -11.34 -26.35
C PHE A 121 3.90 -11.88 -24.92
N ASP A 122 4.26 -13.15 -24.79
CA ASP A 122 4.64 -13.71 -23.48
C ASP A 122 5.84 -12.95 -22.92
N ALA A 123 5.70 -12.40 -21.72
CA ALA A 123 6.79 -11.71 -21.04
C ALA A 123 7.87 -12.73 -20.66
N ALA A 124 9.05 -12.63 -21.28
CA ALA A 124 10.20 -13.48 -20.99
C ALA A 124 11.12 -12.89 -19.89
N THR A 125 10.84 -11.68 -19.45
CA THR A 125 11.67 -10.95 -18.49
C THR A 125 11.34 -11.41 -17.07
N PRO A 126 12.32 -11.84 -16.27
CA PRO A 126 12.08 -12.39 -14.94
C PRO A 126 11.95 -11.29 -13.87
N TYR A 127 11.08 -10.30 -14.12
CA TYR A 127 10.72 -9.27 -13.14
C TYR A 127 9.45 -9.67 -12.42
N TYR A 128 9.48 -9.59 -11.09
CA TYR A 128 8.37 -9.96 -10.24
C TYR A 128 8.04 -8.83 -9.25
N TYR A 129 6.78 -8.77 -8.86
CA TYR A 129 6.31 -7.95 -7.73
C TYR A 129 5.51 -8.81 -6.76
N SER A 130 5.50 -8.42 -5.50
CA SER A 130 4.70 -9.09 -4.48
C SER A 130 3.36 -8.39 -4.26
N CYS A 131 2.32 -9.17 -4.04
CA CYS A 131 1.00 -8.68 -3.64
C CYS A 131 0.31 -9.73 -2.76
N TYR A 132 -0.82 -9.37 -2.17
CA TYR A 132 -1.64 -10.31 -1.38
C TYR A 132 -2.89 -10.77 -2.14
N ASP A 133 -2.82 -10.81 -3.45
CA ASP A 133 -3.93 -11.20 -4.31
C ASP A 133 -3.50 -12.25 -5.35
N GLY A 134 -4.39 -13.23 -5.55
CA GLY A 134 -4.20 -14.28 -6.53
C GLY A 134 -3.14 -15.34 -6.18
N GLU A 135 -2.75 -16.11 -7.18
CA GLU A 135 -1.81 -17.21 -7.07
C GLU A 135 -0.37 -16.76 -7.34
N ASN A 136 0.57 -17.52 -6.81
CA ASN A 136 1.99 -17.30 -7.06
C ASN A 136 2.37 -17.76 -8.47
N GLU A 137 2.94 -16.87 -9.27
CA GLU A 137 3.37 -17.15 -10.65
C GLU A 137 4.83 -17.58 -10.74
N VAL A 138 5.57 -17.54 -9.64
CA VAL A 138 6.96 -18.00 -9.61
C VAL A 138 6.99 -19.52 -9.78
N LYS A 139 7.57 -19.96 -10.89
CA LYS A 139 7.80 -21.39 -11.17
C LYS A 139 9.20 -21.79 -10.69
N GLU A 140 9.27 -22.84 -9.90
CA GLU A 140 10.57 -23.45 -9.58
C GLU A 140 11.12 -24.15 -10.82
N THR A 141 12.20 -23.59 -11.38
CA THR A 141 12.79 -24.09 -12.63
C THR A 141 14.10 -24.85 -12.42
N SER A 142 14.61 -24.91 -11.19
CA SER A 142 15.94 -25.48 -10.94
C SER A 142 16.09 -26.00 -9.52
N GLU A 143 16.73 -27.16 -9.37
CA GLU A 143 17.17 -27.74 -8.09
C GLU A 143 18.51 -27.17 -7.59
N LYS A 144 19.11 -26.24 -8.34
CA LYS A 144 20.36 -25.58 -7.95
C LYS A 144 20.19 -24.75 -6.68
N LYS A 145 21.25 -24.61 -5.93
CA LYS A 145 21.30 -23.68 -4.79
C LYS A 145 20.97 -22.27 -5.28
N LYS A 146 20.08 -21.60 -4.54
CA LYS A 146 19.63 -20.22 -4.85
C LYS A 146 20.31 -19.24 -3.92
N VAL A 147 20.73 -18.12 -4.45
CA VAL A 147 21.30 -17.00 -3.68
C VAL A 147 20.41 -15.78 -3.94
N MET A 148 19.98 -15.12 -2.88
CA MET A 148 19.26 -13.85 -2.97
C MET A 148 20.22 -12.71 -2.71
N VAL A 149 20.31 -11.78 -3.65
CA VAL A 149 21.04 -10.52 -3.47
C VAL A 149 20.01 -9.44 -3.12
N LEU A 150 20.20 -8.82 -1.95
CA LEU A 150 19.37 -7.71 -1.52
C LEU A 150 19.90 -6.41 -2.14
N GLY A 151 19.13 -5.80 -3.02
CA GLY A 151 19.46 -4.51 -3.62
C GLY A 151 19.32 -3.36 -2.63
N SER A 152 19.87 -2.19 -3.00
CA SER A 152 19.92 -0.99 -2.16
C SER A 152 18.63 -0.17 -2.15
N GLY A 153 17.56 -0.65 -2.77
CA GLY A 153 16.26 0.03 -2.84
C GLY A 153 15.97 0.65 -4.22
N PRO A 154 14.94 1.50 -4.31
CA PRO A 154 14.47 2.01 -5.59
C PRO A 154 15.54 2.83 -6.32
N ILE A 155 15.68 2.57 -7.61
CA ILE A 155 16.62 3.23 -8.50
C ILE A 155 16.09 4.64 -8.81
N ARG A 156 16.94 5.65 -8.68
CA ARG A 156 16.60 7.00 -9.11
C ARG A 156 16.76 7.12 -10.63
N ILE A 157 15.98 8.00 -11.25
CA ILE A 157 16.13 8.32 -12.68
C ILE A 157 17.58 8.71 -12.96
N GLY A 158 18.20 8.02 -13.94
CA GLY A 158 19.61 8.22 -14.32
C GLY A 158 20.64 7.31 -13.61
N GLN A 159 20.18 6.42 -12.70
CA GLN A 159 21.06 5.50 -11.97
C GLN A 159 20.77 4.01 -12.27
N GLY A 160 19.95 3.71 -13.29
CA GLY A 160 19.35 2.41 -13.50
C GLY A 160 20.33 1.24 -13.62
N ILE A 161 20.97 1.12 -14.77
CA ILE A 161 21.77 -0.06 -15.13
C ILE A 161 23.02 -0.22 -14.26
N GLU A 162 23.63 0.86 -13.82
CA GLU A 162 24.88 0.84 -13.05
C GLU A 162 24.72 0.16 -11.69
N PHE A 163 23.61 0.38 -11.01
CA PHE A 163 23.34 -0.24 -9.71
C PHE A 163 22.98 -1.73 -9.84
N ASP A 164 22.20 -2.10 -10.83
CA ASP A 164 21.85 -3.50 -11.09
C ASP A 164 23.09 -4.31 -11.51
N PHE A 165 23.99 -3.69 -12.26
CA PHE A 165 25.24 -4.33 -12.67
C PHE A 165 26.21 -4.53 -11.50
N CYS A 166 26.23 -3.63 -10.53
CA CYS A 166 27.11 -3.71 -9.35
C CYS A 166 26.56 -4.65 -8.26
N SER A 167 25.26 -4.94 -8.26
CA SER A 167 24.61 -5.85 -7.30
C SER A 167 24.74 -7.29 -7.75
#